data_d2050c8aae189ca55faf75fea74c09fb
#
_entry.id   d2050c8aae189ca55faf75fea74c09fb
#
_cell.length_a   1.000
_cell.length_b   1.000
_cell.length_c   1.000
_cell.angle_alpha   90.00
_cell.angle_beta   90.00
_cell.angle_gamma   90.00
#
_symmetry.space_group_name_H-M   'P 1'
#
loop_
_entity.id
_entity.type
_entity.pdbx_description
1 polymer ?
#
loop_
_entity_poly.entity_id
_entity_poly.type
_entity_poly.pdbx_seq_one_letter_code
_entity_poly.pdbx_strand_id
1 'polypeptide(L)'
;MHTLPGFWHAAATLSGRLDLSIALEIGQPVDSLTHAQLADSGVCSRHLARLRRAPSFETKDPFLLPHDPDYPSRLRPLPYAPPVLFYRGNRSLLNEPSVAIVGARRCTGWGRSLASSLATDLVSAGIVTVSGLAYGIDAAAHNARPDRTIAVLGQGLAQSNNGQKGRSVQKIVDAGGLVVSEFMPTFPASKATFPQRNRVISGIALGTVVIEAGMRSGSRITARHTLTQGRELMVVPGHPMDESSRGCNEMIFHGAGLVRDASDVLFHLGMEAPASPSYRPSCPTQRAVLEALGSGQTLDHIVAITGQTVPEAIVAVAELELTGLVSRLPGDRLCLRSTP
;
A
#
# COMPACT_ATOMS: atom_id res chain seq x y z
N MET A 1 -8.41 24.27 -14.34
CA MET A 1 -9.34 24.44 -13.19
C MET A 1 -10.49 23.47 -13.36
N HIS A 2 -10.89 22.81 -12.30
CA HIS A 2 -12.01 21.86 -12.28
C HIS A 2 -13.09 22.41 -11.37
N THR A 3 -14.36 22.33 -11.79
CA THR A 3 -15.50 22.81 -11.00
C THR A 3 -16.17 21.61 -10.31
N LEU A 4 -16.05 21.53 -8.98
CA LEU A 4 -16.75 20.55 -8.17
C LEU A 4 -18.18 21.04 -7.89
N PRO A 5 -19.23 20.33 -8.34
CA PRO A 5 -20.62 20.73 -8.10
C PRO A 5 -20.92 20.88 -6.61
N GLY A 6 -21.84 21.78 -6.26
CA GLY A 6 -22.14 22.13 -4.86
C GLY A 6 -22.55 20.95 -3.99
N PHE A 7 -23.36 20.03 -4.51
CA PHE A 7 -23.69 18.79 -3.81
C PHE A 7 -22.44 18.01 -3.38
N TRP A 8 -21.52 17.75 -4.32
CA TRP A 8 -20.31 16.99 -4.08
C TRP A 8 -19.29 17.76 -3.25
N HIS A 9 -19.26 19.10 -3.38
CA HIS A 9 -18.47 19.95 -2.49
C HIS A 9 -18.92 19.78 -1.03
N ALA A 10 -20.23 19.85 -0.75
CA ALA A 10 -20.75 19.60 0.59
C ALA A 10 -20.47 18.17 1.06
N ALA A 11 -20.68 17.18 0.19
CA ALA A 11 -20.38 15.77 0.51
C ALA A 11 -18.92 15.56 0.89
N ALA A 12 -17.97 16.16 0.18
CA ALA A 12 -16.55 16.09 0.50
C ALA A 12 -16.23 16.65 1.91
N THR A 13 -16.94 17.71 2.34
CA THR A 13 -16.78 18.25 3.71
C THR A 13 -17.34 17.32 4.80
N LEU A 14 -18.16 16.34 4.42
CA LEU A 14 -18.79 15.34 5.29
C LEU A 14 -18.11 13.97 5.15
N SER A 15 -17.01 13.86 4.42
CA SER A 15 -16.33 12.59 4.18
C SER A 15 -16.04 11.84 5.48
N GLY A 16 -16.27 10.53 5.49
CA GLY A 16 -16.20 9.69 6.69
C GLY A 16 -17.36 9.84 7.68
N ARG A 17 -18.36 10.71 7.38
CA ARG A 17 -19.58 10.90 8.16
C ARG A 17 -20.84 10.77 7.35
N LEU A 18 -20.71 10.74 6.03
CA LEU A 18 -21.80 10.62 5.06
C LEU A 18 -21.65 9.26 4.39
N ASP A 19 -22.67 8.43 4.53
CA ASP A 19 -22.79 7.17 3.81
C ASP A 19 -23.74 7.36 2.64
N LEU A 20 -23.27 7.13 1.44
CA LEU A 20 -24.03 7.19 0.21
C LEU A 20 -24.13 5.82 -0.48
N SER A 21 -23.66 4.74 0.16
CA SER A 21 -23.62 3.41 -0.46
C SER A 21 -24.99 2.97 -0.98
N ILE A 22 -26.03 3.08 -0.16
CA ILE A 22 -27.40 2.73 -0.56
C ILE A 22 -27.92 3.66 -1.67
N ALA A 23 -27.62 4.96 -1.58
CA ALA A 23 -28.04 5.92 -2.61
C ALA A 23 -27.37 5.63 -3.97
N LEU A 24 -26.13 5.12 -3.97
CA LEU A 24 -25.41 4.73 -5.19
C LEU A 24 -26.02 3.49 -5.87
N GLU A 25 -26.70 2.63 -5.12
CA GLU A 25 -27.37 1.42 -5.64
C GLU A 25 -28.66 1.73 -6.40
N ILE A 26 -29.23 2.94 -6.26
CA ILE A 26 -30.47 3.35 -6.94
C ILE A 26 -30.29 3.43 -8.48
N GLY A 27 -29.05 3.47 -8.97
CA GLY A 27 -28.75 3.49 -10.40
C GLY A 27 -28.94 4.84 -11.08
N GLN A 28 -29.23 5.91 -10.33
CA GLN A 28 -29.31 7.29 -10.79
C GLN A 28 -28.18 8.13 -10.22
N PRO A 29 -27.79 9.24 -10.87
CA PRO A 29 -26.81 10.16 -10.28
C PRO A 29 -27.29 10.63 -8.91
N VAL A 30 -26.47 10.42 -7.86
CA VAL A 30 -26.86 10.68 -6.46
C VAL A 30 -27.23 12.14 -6.22
N ASP A 31 -26.61 13.08 -6.92
CA ASP A 31 -26.91 14.51 -6.86
C ASP A 31 -28.24 14.88 -7.54
N SER A 32 -28.81 13.99 -8.38
CA SER A 32 -30.15 14.14 -8.96
C SER A 32 -31.29 13.54 -8.10
N LEU A 33 -30.95 12.72 -7.09
CA LEU A 33 -31.94 12.08 -6.22
C LEU A 33 -32.74 13.13 -5.43
N THR A 34 -34.03 12.85 -5.22
CA THR A 34 -34.92 13.70 -4.42
C THR A 34 -34.49 13.68 -2.93
N HIS A 35 -35.04 14.64 -2.17
CA HIS A 35 -34.80 14.68 -0.71
C HIS A 35 -35.33 13.41 -0.02
N ALA A 36 -36.48 12.89 -0.45
CA ALA A 36 -37.05 11.66 0.08
C ALA A 36 -36.15 10.44 -0.21
N GLN A 37 -35.72 10.27 -1.47
CA GLN A 37 -34.83 9.16 -1.85
C GLN A 37 -33.50 9.15 -1.07
N LEU A 38 -32.92 10.33 -0.85
CA LEU A 38 -31.69 10.44 -0.01
C LEU A 38 -31.98 10.15 1.46
N ALA A 39 -33.13 10.56 1.99
CA ALA A 39 -33.55 10.26 3.35
C ALA A 39 -33.81 8.75 3.54
N ASP A 40 -34.49 8.13 2.60
CA ASP A 40 -34.72 6.67 2.58
C ASP A 40 -33.45 5.85 2.47
N SER A 41 -32.41 6.42 1.84
CA SER A 41 -31.06 5.87 1.80
C SER A 41 -30.25 6.09 3.09
N GLY A 42 -30.87 6.59 4.16
CA GLY A 42 -30.24 6.78 5.47
C GLY A 42 -29.49 8.10 5.65
N VAL A 43 -29.53 9.03 4.69
CA VAL A 43 -28.90 10.36 4.82
C VAL A 43 -29.71 11.23 5.79
N CYS A 44 -29.13 11.61 6.93
CA CYS A 44 -29.83 12.39 7.93
C CYS A 44 -30.21 13.80 7.43
N SER A 45 -31.32 14.36 7.94
CA SER A 45 -31.89 15.65 7.53
C SER A 45 -30.90 16.82 7.60
N ARG A 46 -30.02 16.84 8.59
CA ARG A 46 -28.96 17.86 8.72
C ARG A 46 -27.98 17.82 7.54
N HIS A 47 -27.57 16.63 7.10
CA HIS A 47 -26.69 16.46 5.95
C HIS A 47 -27.43 16.83 4.65
N LEU A 48 -28.68 16.43 4.50
CA LEU A 48 -29.51 16.76 3.33
C LEU A 48 -29.58 18.27 3.08
N ALA A 49 -29.87 19.05 4.11
CA ALA A 49 -29.95 20.51 4.01
C ALA A 49 -28.59 21.12 3.55
N ARG A 50 -27.45 20.55 4.03
CA ARG A 50 -26.12 20.98 3.66
C ARG A 50 -25.76 20.63 2.22
N LEU A 51 -26.08 19.39 1.80
CA LEU A 51 -25.82 18.91 0.44
C LEU A 51 -26.49 19.76 -0.64
N ARG A 52 -27.71 20.24 -0.37
CA ARG A 52 -28.52 21.00 -1.34
C ARG A 52 -28.19 22.49 -1.45
N ARG A 53 -27.56 23.07 -0.45
CA ARG A 53 -27.31 24.53 -0.37
C ARG A 53 -25.87 24.94 -0.64
N ALA A 54 -24.94 24.00 -0.77
CA ALA A 54 -23.55 24.34 -0.96
C ALA A 54 -23.28 24.88 -2.37
N PRO A 55 -22.48 25.95 -2.47
CA PRO A 55 -22.01 26.44 -3.77
C PRO A 55 -21.02 25.46 -4.40
N SER A 56 -20.85 25.54 -5.71
CA SER A 56 -19.77 24.88 -6.42
C SER A 56 -18.40 25.38 -5.91
N PHE A 57 -17.37 24.56 -6.09
CA PHE A 57 -16.02 24.84 -5.63
C PHE A 57 -15.01 24.66 -6.78
N GLU A 58 -14.21 25.69 -7.02
CA GLU A 58 -13.13 25.63 -8.01
C GLU A 58 -11.85 25.02 -7.40
N THR A 59 -11.25 24.08 -8.11
CA THR A 59 -10.02 23.39 -7.68
C THR A 59 -9.04 23.23 -8.84
N LYS A 60 -7.74 23.21 -8.52
CA LYS A 60 -6.68 22.84 -9.45
C LYS A 60 -6.46 21.34 -9.52
N ASP A 61 -6.79 20.62 -8.44
CA ASP A 61 -6.64 19.18 -8.38
C ASP A 61 -7.83 18.50 -9.06
N PRO A 62 -7.62 17.59 -10.00
CA PRO A 62 -8.69 16.77 -10.56
C PRO A 62 -9.28 15.86 -9.48
N PHE A 63 -10.50 15.40 -9.70
CA PHE A 63 -11.24 14.56 -8.77
C PHE A 63 -12.07 13.49 -9.50
N LEU A 64 -12.45 12.46 -8.76
CA LEU A 64 -13.37 11.41 -9.18
C LEU A 64 -14.58 11.39 -8.23
N LEU A 65 -15.75 11.19 -8.81
CA LEU A 65 -17.00 10.98 -8.08
C LEU A 65 -17.41 9.50 -8.14
N PRO A 66 -18.19 8.98 -7.20
CA PRO A 66 -18.51 7.55 -7.15
C PRO A 66 -19.17 6.98 -8.43
N HIS A 67 -19.81 7.82 -9.25
CA HIS A 67 -20.40 7.40 -10.53
C HIS A 67 -19.42 7.43 -11.71
N ASP A 68 -18.22 8.00 -11.53
CA ASP A 68 -17.20 8.01 -12.58
C ASP A 68 -16.69 6.59 -12.85
N PRO A 69 -16.46 6.21 -14.12
CA PRO A 69 -15.94 4.89 -14.47
C PRO A 69 -14.58 4.59 -13.82
N ASP A 70 -13.73 5.62 -13.68
CA ASP A 70 -12.40 5.54 -13.12
C ASP A 70 -12.39 5.53 -11.57
N TYR A 71 -13.55 5.75 -10.91
CA TYR A 71 -13.59 5.64 -9.44
C TYR A 71 -13.33 4.19 -9.00
N PRO A 72 -12.51 3.94 -7.97
CA PRO A 72 -12.12 2.59 -7.58
C PRO A 72 -13.33 1.68 -7.34
N SER A 73 -13.47 0.65 -8.17
CA SER A 73 -14.58 -0.29 -8.10
C SER A 73 -14.68 -1.00 -6.75
N ARG A 74 -13.53 -1.26 -6.12
CA ARG A 74 -13.44 -1.88 -4.79
C ARG A 74 -13.83 -0.94 -3.65
N LEU A 75 -13.69 0.37 -3.85
CA LEU A 75 -14.01 1.38 -2.83
C LEU A 75 -15.49 1.78 -2.86
N ARG A 76 -16.11 1.77 -4.06
CA ARG A 76 -17.48 2.24 -4.30
C ARG A 76 -18.54 1.58 -3.40
N PRO A 77 -18.56 0.24 -3.20
CA PRO A 77 -19.60 -0.43 -2.41
C PRO A 77 -19.40 -0.32 -0.90
N LEU A 78 -18.30 0.28 -0.44
CA LEU A 78 -18.02 0.31 0.99
C LEU A 78 -18.83 1.39 1.71
N PRO A 79 -19.32 1.11 2.91
CA PRO A 79 -19.89 2.13 3.78
C PRO A 79 -18.91 3.31 3.95
N TYR A 80 -19.46 4.52 3.88
CA TYR A 80 -18.65 5.75 3.98
C TYR A 80 -17.55 5.87 2.91
N ALA A 81 -17.74 5.28 1.73
CA ALA A 81 -16.82 5.52 0.61
C ALA A 81 -16.63 7.03 0.39
N PRO A 82 -15.42 7.50 0.02
CA PRO A 82 -15.19 8.90 -0.24
C PRO A 82 -16.17 9.45 -1.29
N PRO A 83 -17.00 10.45 -0.95
CA PRO A 83 -17.92 11.04 -1.93
C PRO A 83 -17.19 11.81 -3.04
N VAL A 84 -15.94 12.21 -2.77
CA VAL A 84 -15.04 12.82 -3.74
C VAL A 84 -13.62 12.30 -3.47
N LEU A 85 -12.92 11.91 -4.52
CA LEU A 85 -11.54 11.47 -4.44
C LEU A 85 -10.67 12.38 -5.31
N PHE A 86 -9.98 13.33 -4.71
CA PHE A 86 -9.01 14.18 -5.38
C PHE A 86 -7.74 13.41 -5.69
N TYR A 87 -7.09 13.68 -6.83
CA TYR A 87 -5.89 12.94 -7.22
C TYR A 87 -4.83 13.79 -7.93
N ARG A 88 -3.59 13.29 -7.94
CA ARG A 88 -2.46 13.75 -8.77
C ARG A 88 -1.69 12.53 -9.26
N GLY A 89 -1.34 12.52 -10.53
CA GLY A 89 -0.61 11.42 -11.16
C GLY A 89 -1.49 10.47 -11.94
N ASN A 90 -1.08 9.22 -12.05
CA ASN A 90 -1.68 8.22 -12.92
C ASN A 90 -2.90 7.54 -12.29
N ARG A 91 -4.11 8.01 -12.61
CA ARG A 91 -5.37 7.47 -12.08
C ARG A 91 -5.69 6.03 -12.51
N SER A 92 -5.06 5.52 -13.61
CA SER A 92 -5.31 4.14 -14.06
C SER A 92 -4.97 3.10 -13.00
N LEU A 93 -4.01 3.42 -12.12
CA LEU A 93 -3.59 2.55 -11.01
C LEU A 93 -4.73 2.21 -10.02
N LEU A 94 -5.80 3.03 -9.95
CA LEU A 94 -6.91 2.84 -9.00
C LEU A 94 -7.70 1.55 -9.22
N ASN A 95 -7.78 1.09 -10.46
CA ASN A 95 -8.54 -0.10 -10.82
C ASN A 95 -7.66 -1.34 -11.08
N GLU A 96 -6.35 -1.18 -10.99
CA GLU A 96 -5.42 -2.30 -11.07
C GLU A 96 -5.43 -3.14 -9.78
N PRO A 97 -5.01 -4.41 -9.83
CA PRO A 97 -4.80 -5.22 -8.63
C PRO A 97 -3.81 -4.52 -7.70
N SER A 98 -4.17 -4.37 -6.43
CA SER A 98 -3.34 -3.62 -5.49
C SER A 98 -3.36 -4.21 -4.09
N VAL A 99 -2.24 -4.05 -3.37
CA VAL A 99 -2.04 -4.50 -1.99
C VAL A 99 -1.60 -3.33 -1.13
N ALA A 100 -2.22 -3.17 0.03
CA ALA A 100 -1.82 -2.17 1.00
C ALA A 100 -0.63 -2.68 1.83
N ILE A 101 0.44 -1.89 1.95
CA ILE A 101 1.59 -2.17 2.82
C ILE A 101 1.63 -1.08 3.89
N VAL A 102 1.41 -1.45 5.14
CA VAL A 102 1.36 -0.52 6.28
C VAL A 102 2.17 -1.03 7.46
N GLY A 103 2.59 -0.14 8.35
CA GLY A 103 3.32 -0.58 9.54
C GLY A 103 3.77 0.54 10.47
N ALA A 104 4.83 0.27 11.23
CA ALA A 104 5.38 1.18 12.20
C ALA A 104 6.02 2.40 11.53
N ARG A 105 5.78 3.59 12.11
CA ARG A 105 6.46 4.84 11.71
C ARG A 105 7.94 4.85 12.13
N ARG A 106 8.25 4.21 13.24
CA ARG A 106 9.60 3.95 13.77
C ARG A 106 9.88 2.47 13.61
N CYS A 107 10.13 2.06 12.37
CA CYS A 107 10.45 0.68 12.03
C CYS A 107 11.94 0.40 12.20
N THR A 108 12.28 -0.87 12.37
CA THR A 108 13.66 -1.36 12.34
C THR A 108 14.26 -1.24 10.93
N GLY A 109 15.58 -1.39 10.82
CA GLY A 109 16.25 -1.50 9.52
C GLY A 109 15.73 -2.71 8.72
N TRP A 110 15.50 -3.83 9.40
CA TRP A 110 14.95 -5.04 8.83
C TRP A 110 13.53 -4.81 8.27
N GLY A 111 12.62 -4.26 9.06
CA GLY A 111 11.27 -3.97 8.60
C GLY A 111 11.22 -3.04 7.39
N ARG A 112 12.12 -2.04 7.34
CA ARG A 112 12.25 -1.14 6.20
C ARG A 112 12.72 -1.88 4.95
N SER A 113 13.73 -2.74 5.07
CA SER A 113 14.25 -3.54 3.95
C SER A 113 13.19 -4.50 3.43
N LEU A 114 12.48 -5.19 4.33
CA LEU A 114 11.39 -6.09 3.95
C LEU A 114 10.26 -5.34 3.23
N ALA A 115 9.85 -4.16 3.71
CA ALA A 115 8.81 -3.36 3.06
C ALA A 115 9.23 -2.97 1.63
N SER A 116 10.50 -2.63 1.42
CA SER A 116 11.02 -2.29 0.09
C SER A 116 11.10 -3.51 -0.82
N SER A 117 11.60 -4.65 -0.33
CA SER A 117 11.64 -5.90 -1.10
C SER A 117 10.23 -6.33 -1.49
N LEU A 118 9.33 -6.44 -0.50
CA LEU A 118 7.96 -6.85 -0.74
C LEU A 118 7.24 -5.96 -1.76
N ALA A 119 7.42 -4.64 -1.68
CA ALA A 119 6.85 -3.72 -2.65
C ALA A 119 7.42 -3.93 -4.06
N THR A 120 8.73 -4.17 -4.18
CA THR A 120 9.39 -4.44 -5.47
C THR A 120 8.88 -5.74 -6.09
N ASP A 121 8.80 -6.79 -5.29
CA ASP A 121 8.42 -8.13 -5.73
C ASP A 121 6.94 -8.17 -6.14
N LEU A 122 6.05 -7.56 -5.36
CA LEU A 122 4.63 -7.41 -5.70
C LEU A 122 4.44 -6.63 -7.00
N VAL A 123 5.20 -5.55 -7.20
CA VAL A 123 5.12 -4.78 -8.46
C VAL A 123 5.63 -5.61 -9.63
N SER A 124 6.65 -6.42 -9.45
CA SER A 124 7.14 -7.36 -10.48
C SER A 124 6.09 -8.43 -10.83
N ALA A 125 5.21 -8.75 -9.88
CA ALA A 125 4.04 -9.61 -10.09
C ALA A 125 2.81 -8.87 -10.65
N GLY A 126 2.94 -7.60 -11.04
CA GLY A 126 1.84 -6.80 -11.60
C GLY A 126 0.92 -6.15 -10.56
N ILE A 127 1.27 -6.20 -9.28
CA ILE A 127 0.47 -5.64 -8.17
C ILE A 127 0.90 -4.21 -7.85
N VAL A 128 -0.04 -3.29 -7.77
CA VAL A 128 0.18 -1.91 -7.32
C VAL A 128 0.24 -1.86 -5.80
N THR A 129 1.20 -1.12 -5.23
CA THR A 129 1.26 -0.93 -3.79
C THR A 129 0.43 0.27 -3.32
N VAL A 130 -0.29 0.14 -2.21
CA VAL A 130 -1.08 1.23 -1.60
C VAL A 130 -0.55 1.51 -0.21
N SER A 131 -0.34 2.77 0.17
CA SER A 131 0.02 3.11 1.54
C SER A 131 -0.32 4.56 1.91
N GLY A 132 0.02 4.96 3.14
CA GLY A 132 -0.41 6.23 3.73
C GLY A 132 0.61 7.35 3.69
N LEU A 133 1.74 7.18 3.06
CA LEU A 133 2.83 8.16 3.03
C LEU A 133 3.27 8.63 4.44
N ALA A 134 3.19 7.75 5.43
CA ALA A 134 3.78 7.97 6.75
C ALA A 134 5.29 7.65 6.73
N TYR A 135 6.01 8.06 7.77
CA TYR A 135 7.40 7.61 7.95
C TYR A 135 7.47 6.10 8.16
N GLY A 136 8.64 5.51 7.99
CA GLY A 136 8.89 4.10 8.24
C GLY A 136 8.43 3.19 7.11
N ILE A 137 7.60 2.21 7.41
CA ILE A 137 7.16 1.17 6.47
C ILE A 137 6.48 1.75 5.23
N ASP A 138 5.53 2.68 5.41
CA ASP A 138 4.81 3.31 4.29
C ASP A 138 5.78 3.99 3.31
N ALA A 139 6.72 4.79 3.84
CA ALA A 139 7.72 5.48 3.03
C ALA A 139 8.67 4.50 2.32
N ALA A 140 9.04 3.39 2.96
CA ALA A 140 9.89 2.36 2.36
C ALA A 140 9.18 1.70 1.17
N ALA A 141 7.91 1.32 1.33
CA ALA A 141 7.11 0.73 0.28
C ALA A 141 6.97 1.68 -0.94
N HIS A 142 6.62 2.96 -0.70
CA HIS A 142 6.51 3.94 -1.78
C HIS A 142 7.83 4.22 -2.50
N ASN A 143 8.94 4.28 -1.76
CA ASN A 143 10.24 4.60 -2.33
C ASN A 143 10.84 3.47 -3.17
N ALA A 144 10.45 2.24 -2.92
CA ALA A 144 10.92 1.07 -3.67
C ALA A 144 10.45 1.13 -5.14
N ARG A 145 9.17 1.39 -5.36
CA ARG A 145 8.57 1.48 -6.70
C ARG A 145 7.59 2.67 -6.76
N PRO A 146 8.13 3.89 -6.87
CA PRO A 146 7.31 5.11 -6.88
C PRO A 146 6.42 5.22 -8.13
N ASP A 147 6.75 4.51 -9.19
CA ASP A 147 6.01 4.41 -10.46
C ASP A 147 4.72 3.57 -10.35
N ARG A 148 4.69 2.60 -9.44
CA ARG A 148 3.60 1.63 -9.29
C ARG A 148 3.03 1.66 -7.87
N THR A 149 2.80 2.86 -7.34
CA THR A 149 2.29 3.06 -5.98
C THR A 149 1.17 4.08 -5.91
N ILE A 150 0.25 3.88 -4.97
CA ILE A 150 -0.84 4.80 -4.63
C ILE A 150 -0.64 5.30 -3.21
N ALA A 151 -0.36 6.59 -3.07
CA ALA A 151 -0.27 7.23 -1.77
C ALA A 151 -1.61 7.87 -1.40
N VAL A 152 -2.23 7.40 -0.32
CA VAL A 152 -3.47 7.99 0.21
C VAL A 152 -3.11 8.99 1.30
N LEU A 153 -3.61 10.23 1.24
CA LEU A 153 -3.25 11.28 2.20
C LEU A 153 -4.34 11.53 3.24
N GLY A 154 -3.94 11.80 4.48
CA GLY A 154 -4.85 12.23 5.56
C GLY A 154 -4.98 13.76 5.65
N GLN A 155 -4.86 14.46 4.53
CA GLN A 155 -5.02 15.92 4.37
C GLN A 155 -5.30 16.25 2.91
N GLY A 156 -5.74 17.45 2.62
CA GLY A 156 -5.94 17.91 1.23
C GLY A 156 -4.62 17.99 0.45
N LEU A 157 -4.71 17.81 -0.86
CA LEU A 157 -3.53 17.74 -1.75
C LEU A 157 -2.73 19.04 -1.77
N ALA A 158 -3.39 20.21 -1.68
CA ALA A 158 -2.70 21.51 -1.63
C ALA A 158 -1.85 21.69 -0.36
N GLN A 159 -2.22 21.03 0.75
CA GLN A 159 -1.45 21.05 2.00
C GLN A 159 -0.18 20.17 1.94
N SER A 160 -0.01 19.41 0.89
CA SER A 160 1.11 18.48 0.71
C SER A 160 2.18 19.01 -0.25
N ASN A 161 2.18 20.29 -0.57
CA ASN A 161 3.10 20.87 -1.55
C ASN A 161 4.49 21.23 -0.97
N ASN A 162 4.62 21.32 0.35
CA ASN A 162 5.82 21.83 1.01
C ASN A 162 6.55 20.76 1.85
N GLY A 163 7.82 21.01 2.11
CA GLY A 163 8.65 20.20 3.00
C GLY A 163 8.96 18.80 2.44
N GLN A 164 9.34 17.90 3.34
CA GLN A 164 9.71 16.52 2.98
C GLN A 164 8.53 15.75 2.36
N LYS A 165 7.32 15.98 2.86
CA LYS A 165 6.11 15.34 2.35
C LYS A 165 5.81 15.79 0.92
N GLY A 166 5.98 17.07 0.62
CA GLY A 166 5.84 17.62 -0.73
C GLY A 166 6.82 16.97 -1.71
N ARG A 167 8.08 16.82 -1.30
CA ARG A 167 9.09 16.11 -2.12
C ARG A 167 8.70 14.66 -2.39
N SER A 168 8.17 13.95 -1.38
CA SER A 168 7.71 12.56 -1.56
C SER A 168 6.50 12.46 -2.49
N VAL A 169 5.53 13.38 -2.37
CA VAL A 169 4.38 13.48 -3.27
C VAL A 169 4.86 13.73 -4.71
N GLN A 170 5.74 14.70 -4.91
CA GLN A 170 6.27 15.04 -6.22
C GLN A 170 7.03 13.86 -6.84
N LYS A 171 7.89 13.19 -6.05
CA LYS A 171 8.64 12.00 -6.50
C LYS A 171 7.71 10.90 -7.02
N ILE A 172 6.60 10.62 -6.33
CA ILE A 172 5.61 9.62 -6.75
C ILE A 172 4.96 10.04 -8.07
N VAL A 173 4.50 11.29 -8.15
CA VAL A 173 3.81 11.80 -9.34
C VAL A 173 4.73 11.82 -10.57
N ASP A 174 5.97 12.29 -10.41
CA ASP A 174 6.96 12.37 -11.49
C ASP A 174 7.39 10.98 -12.00
N ALA A 175 7.39 9.99 -11.13
CA ALA A 175 7.66 8.61 -11.49
C ALA A 175 6.49 7.90 -12.21
N GLY A 176 5.30 8.50 -12.26
CA GLY A 176 4.10 7.88 -12.85
C GLY A 176 3.19 7.17 -11.85
N GLY A 177 3.45 7.31 -10.55
CA GLY A 177 2.57 6.84 -9.49
C GLY A 177 1.37 7.75 -9.26
N LEU A 178 0.62 7.47 -8.20
CA LEU A 178 -0.62 8.18 -7.88
C LEU A 178 -0.66 8.66 -6.43
N VAL A 179 -1.18 9.86 -6.22
CA VAL A 179 -1.48 10.40 -4.90
C VAL A 179 -2.95 10.78 -4.84
N VAL A 180 -3.67 10.32 -3.81
CA VAL A 180 -5.10 10.58 -3.64
C VAL A 180 -5.44 11.12 -2.26
N SER A 181 -6.55 11.85 -2.18
CA SER A 181 -7.12 12.33 -0.92
C SER A 181 -8.63 12.46 -1.00
N GLU A 182 -9.33 12.08 0.07
CA GLU A 182 -10.76 12.34 0.23
C GLU A 182 -11.07 13.72 0.79
N PHE A 183 -10.05 14.45 1.25
CA PHE A 183 -10.21 15.76 1.90
C PHE A 183 -10.12 16.89 0.88
N MET A 184 -10.91 17.95 1.10
CA MET A 184 -10.84 19.18 0.30
C MET A 184 -9.38 19.65 0.16
N PRO A 185 -8.96 20.19 -1.00
CA PRO A 185 -7.55 20.47 -1.30
C PRO A 185 -6.79 21.25 -0.22
N THR A 186 -7.45 22.20 0.43
CA THR A 186 -6.86 23.03 1.50
C THR A 186 -7.06 22.48 2.91
N PHE A 187 -7.69 21.30 3.07
CA PHE A 187 -8.00 20.75 4.38
C PHE A 187 -6.73 20.31 5.14
N PRO A 188 -6.49 20.81 6.36
CA PRO A 188 -5.27 20.50 7.11
C PRO A 188 -5.26 19.09 7.67
N ALA A 189 -4.05 18.55 7.89
CA ALA A 189 -3.86 17.30 8.62
C ALA A 189 -4.27 17.46 10.10
N SER A 190 -4.89 16.43 10.65
CA SER A 190 -5.23 16.37 12.06
C SER A 190 -5.06 14.95 12.62
N LYS A 191 -5.07 14.81 13.95
CA LYS A 191 -5.03 13.48 14.58
C LYS A 191 -6.25 12.62 14.20
N ALA A 192 -7.38 13.23 13.84
CA ALA A 192 -8.60 12.54 13.44
C ALA A 192 -8.58 12.09 11.97
N THR A 193 -7.95 12.86 11.07
CA THR A 193 -7.95 12.57 9.64
C THR A 193 -7.09 11.36 9.27
N PHE A 194 -6.06 11.04 10.05
CA PHE A 194 -5.21 9.88 9.75
C PHE A 194 -5.94 8.54 9.94
N PRO A 195 -6.65 8.29 11.08
CA PRO A 195 -7.49 7.10 11.21
C PRO A 195 -8.61 7.03 10.18
N GLN A 196 -9.27 8.16 9.89
CA GLN A 196 -10.34 8.23 8.91
C GLN A 196 -9.83 7.80 7.52
N ARG A 197 -8.69 8.32 7.05
CA ARG A 197 -8.08 7.99 5.79
C ARG A 197 -7.74 6.50 5.64
N ASN A 198 -7.38 5.81 6.74
CA ASN A 198 -6.91 4.42 6.68
C ASN A 198 -7.93 3.47 6.06
N ARG A 199 -9.24 3.74 6.17
CA ARG A 199 -10.28 2.97 5.49
C ARG A 199 -10.19 3.06 3.96
N VAL A 200 -9.65 4.15 3.43
CA VAL A 200 -9.45 4.33 2.00
C VAL A 200 -8.24 3.52 1.51
N ILE A 201 -7.18 3.41 2.32
CA ILE A 201 -6.02 2.56 2.03
C ILE A 201 -6.47 1.11 1.84
N SER A 202 -7.13 0.54 2.85
CA SER A 202 -7.64 -0.84 2.77
C SER A 202 -8.74 -1.00 1.72
N GLY A 203 -9.57 0.02 1.52
CA GLY A 203 -10.70 -0.03 0.58
C GLY A 203 -10.30 -0.08 -0.89
N ILE A 204 -9.18 0.52 -1.29
CA ILE A 204 -8.63 0.43 -2.65
C ILE A 204 -7.99 -0.95 -2.89
N ALA A 205 -7.37 -1.53 -1.87
CA ALA A 205 -6.57 -2.74 -1.97
C ALA A 205 -7.41 -4.03 -1.95
N LEU A 206 -6.86 -5.11 -2.49
CA LEU A 206 -7.39 -6.47 -2.37
C LEU A 206 -7.18 -7.01 -0.95
N GLY A 207 -6.04 -6.69 -0.35
CA GLY A 207 -5.66 -7.07 1.00
C GLY A 207 -4.65 -6.09 1.59
N THR A 208 -4.36 -6.26 2.87
CA THR A 208 -3.41 -5.40 3.59
C THR A 208 -2.35 -6.25 4.27
N VAL A 209 -1.08 -5.93 4.01
CA VAL A 209 0.08 -6.48 4.71
C VAL A 209 0.51 -5.51 5.81
N VAL A 210 0.63 -6.00 7.03
CA VAL A 210 1.14 -5.23 8.17
C VAL A 210 2.55 -5.68 8.51
N ILE A 211 3.50 -4.74 8.44
CA ILE A 211 4.91 -4.97 8.78
C ILE A 211 5.25 -4.14 10.02
N GLU A 212 5.66 -4.80 11.09
CA GLU A 212 5.94 -4.19 12.38
C GLU A 212 4.79 -3.33 12.94
N ALA A 213 4.09 -3.87 13.90
CA ALA A 213 3.06 -3.15 14.64
C ALA A 213 3.11 -3.52 16.13
N GLY A 214 3.39 -2.54 16.96
CA GLY A 214 3.17 -2.69 18.41
C GLY A 214 1.66 -2.64 18.74
N MET A 215 1.29 -2.98 19.98
CA MET A 215 -0.10 -3.06 20.45
C MET A 215 -0.90 -1.76 20.25
N ARG A 216 -0.25 -0.59 20.29
CA ARG A 216 -0.88 0.73 20.10
C ARG A 216 -0.58 1.36 18.75
N SER A 217 -0.16 0.56 17.75
CA SER A 217 0.18 1.07 16.41
C SER A 217 -1.06 1.54 15.65
N GLY A 218 -0.92 2.66 14.94
CA GLY A 218 -1.95 3.17 14.02
C GLY A 218 -2.24 2.25 12.83
N SER A 219 -1.29 1.39 12.45
CA SER A 219 -1.49 0.37 11.39
C SER A 219 -2.55 -0.68 11.77
N ARG A 220 -2.76 -0.94 13.07
CA ARG A 220 -3.86 -1.81 13.55
C ARG A 220 -5.25 -1.24 13.24
N ILE A 221 -5.36 0.08 13.09
CA ILE A 221 -6.62 0.71 12.64
C ILE A 221 -6.88 0.33 11.18
N THR A 222 -5.84 0.37 10.34
CA THR A 222 -5.95 -0.10 8.94
C THR A 222 -6.31 -1.58 8.90
N ALA A 223 -5.65 -2.42 9.71
CA ALA A 223 -5.97 -3.83 9.83
C ALA A 223 -7.44 -4.10 10.20
N ARG A 224 -7.99 -3.32 11.14
CA ARG A 224 -9.42 -3.40 11.49
C ARG A 224 -10.31 -3.03 10.30
N HIS A 225 -10.00 -1.95 9.57
CA HIS A 225 -10.75 -1.58 8.37
C HIS A 225 -10.68 -2.66 7.31
N THR A 226 -9.52 -3.28 7.11
CA THR A 226 -9.34 -4.42 6.20
C THR A 226 -10.36 -5.52 6.49
N LEU A 227 -10.43 -5.97 7.73
CA LEU A 227 -11.36 -7.02 8.16
C LEU A 227 -12.83 -6.60 8.03
N THR A 228 -13.19 -5.38 8.45
CA THR A 228 -14.59 -4.89 8.35
C THR A 228 -15.03 -4.69 6.91
N GLN A 229 -14.10 -4.53 5.99
CA GLN A 229 -14.34 -4.41 4.54
C GLN A 229 -14.33 -5.77 3.82
N GLY A 230 -14.17 -6.89 4.55
CA GLY A 230 -14.10 -8.24 3.99
C GLY A 230 -12.87 -8.46 3.10
N ARG A 231 -11.74 -7.79 3.43
CA ARG A 231 -10.46 -7.92 2.71
C ARG A 231 -9.51 -8.81 3.47
N GLU A 232 -8.55 -9.40 2.74
CA GLU A 232 -7.51 -10.23 3.33
C GLU A 232 -6.58 -9.40 4.22
N LEU A 233 -6.43 -9.85 5.49
CA LEU A 233 -5.46 -9.30 6.41
C LEU A 233 -4.27 -10.24 6.52
N MET A 234 -3.11 -9.74 6.14
CA MET A 234 -1.85 -10.46 6.11
C MET A 234 -0.85 -9.75 7.01
N VAL A 235 0.02 -10.50 7.68
CA VAL A 235 0.88 -9.93 8.72
C VAL A 235 2.24 -10.60 8.70
N VAL A 236 3.27 -9.79 8.79
CA VAL A 236 4.65 -10.29 8.95
C VAL A 236 4.90 -10.64 10.40
N PRO A 237 5.34 -11.87 10.72
CA PRO A 237 5.68 -12.27 12.08
C PRO A 237 6.96 -11.58 12.56
N GLY A 238 7.13 -11.52 13.85
CA GLY A 238 8.37 -11.02 14.45
C GLY A 238 8.68 -11.69 15.78
N HIS A 239 9.83 -11.32 16.36
CA HIS A 239 10.30 -11.92 17.61
C HIS A 239 9.28 -11.66 18.75
N PRO A 240 8.87 -12.69 19.51
CA PRO A 240 7.82 -12.54 20.53
C PRO A 240 8.14 -11.52 21.64
N MET A 241 9.42 -11.31 21.93
CA MET A 241 9.85 -10.35 22.96
C MET A 241 9.93 -8.92 22.46
N ASP A 242 9.86 -8.68 21.15
CA ASP A 242 9.93 -7.34 20.58
C ASP A 242 8.58 -6.64 20.64
N GLU A 243 8.53 -5.48 21.28
CA GLU A 243 7.30 -4.67 21.36
C GLU A 243 6.76 -4.24 19.98
N SER A 244 7.65 -4.03 19.01
CA SER A 244 7.30 -3.68 17.64
C SER A 244 6.58 -4.81 16.90
N SER A 245 6.72 -6.06 17.35
CA SER A 245 6.15 -7.26 16.74
C SER A 245 4.90 -7.79 17.46
N ARG A 246 4.67 -7.35 18.70
CA ARG A 246 3.55 -7.88 19.53
C ARG A 246 2.20 -7.75 18.85
N GLY A 247 1.92 -6.61 18.24
CA GLY A 247 0.64 -6.40 17.55
C GLY A 247 0.50 -7.24 16.28
N CYS A 248 1.62 -7.50 15.58
CA CYS A 248 1.66 -8.41 14.44
C CYS A 248 1.35 -9.84 14.89
N ASN A 249 2.10 -10.35 15.87
CA ASN A 249 1.93 -11.71 16.38
C ASN A 249 0.50 -11.93 16.94
N GLU A 250 -0.09 -10.90 17.58
CA GLU A 250 -1.48 -10.97 18.04
C GLU A 250 -2.48 -11.05 16.88
N MET A 251 -2.28 -10.30 15.80
CA MET A 251 -3.15 -10.39 14.62
C MET A 251 -3.05 -11.77 13.97
N ILE A 252 -1.86 -12.37 13.90
CA ILE A 252 -1.65 -13.75 13.39
C ILE A 252 -2.37 -14.76 14.31
N PHE A 253 -2.22 -14.61 15.63
CA PHE A 253 -2.91 -15.48 16.59
C PHE A 253 -4.43 -15.44 16.42
N HIS A 254 -5.00 -14.31 16.01
CA HIS A 254 -6.42 -14.14 15.71
C HIS A 254 -6.81 -14.45 14.27
N GLY A 255 -5.93 -15.12 13.49
CA GLY A 255 -6.26 -15.68 12.19
C GLY A 255 -5.86 -14.82 10.98
N ALA A 256 -5.07 -13.77 11.16
CA ALA A 256 -4.49 -13.08 10.02
C ALA A 256 -3.47 -13.97 9.29
N GLY A 257 -3.44 -13.90 7.96
CA GLY A 257 -2.49 -14.64 7.13
C GLY A 257 -1.05 -14.29 7.47
N LEU A 258 -0.19 -15.30 7.66
CA LEU A 258 1.24 -15.09 7.88
C LEU A 258 1.94 -14.84 6.55
N VAL A 259 2.78 -13.80 6.47
CA VAL A 259 3.54 -13.41 5.28
C VAL A 259 5.03 -13.35 5.60
N ARG A 260 5.82 -14.06 4.80
CA ARG A 260 7.29 -14.04 4.80
C ARG A 260 7.83 -13.23 3.62
N ASP A 261 7.14 -13.32 2.46
CA ASP A 261 7.52 -12.74 1.18
C ASP A 261 6.30 -12.47 0.28
N ALA A 262 6.53 -12.03 -0.95
CA ALA A 262 5.48 -11.71 -1.91
C ALA A 262 4.67 -12.95 -2.36
N SER A 263 5.27 -14.13 -2.35
CA SER A 263 4.57 -15.36 -2.76
C SER A 263 3.47 -15.72 -1.77
N ASP A 264 3.70 -15.52 -0.47
CA ASP A 264 2.67 -15.69 0.56
C ASP A 264 1.51 -14.71 0.36
N VAL A 265 1.81 -13.46 0.00
CA VAL A 265 0.76 -12.46 -0.29
C VAL A 265 -0.09 -12.88 -1.48
N LEU A 266 0.53 -13.32 -2.57
CA LEU A 266 -0.19 -13.80 -3.76
C LEU A 266 -1.03 -15.05 -3.43
N PHE A 267 -0.47 -15.98 -2.67
CA PHE A 267 -1.19 -17.17 -2.19
C PHE A 267 -2.45 -16.81 -1.40
N HIS A 268 -2.36 -15.90 -0.42
CA HIS A 268 -3.52 -15.46 0.35
C HIS A 268 -4.57 -14.74 -0.51
N LEU A 269 -4.17 -14.11 -1.60
CA LEU A 269 -5.09 -13.47 -2.53
C LEU A 269 -5.65 -14.41 -3.60
N GLY A 270 -5.27 -15.70 -3.58
CA GLY A 270 -5.67 -16.66 -4.60
C GLY A 270 -5.08 -16.37 -5.98
N MET A 271 -3.94 -15.68 -6.03
CA MET A 271 -3.24 -15.31 -7.25
C MET A 271 -2.04 -16.25 -7.46
N GLU A 272 -1.79 -16.64 -8.71
CA GLU A 272 -0.59 -17.39 -9.04
C GLU A 272 0.63 -16.46 -8.94
N ALA A 273 1.65 -16.90 -8.23
CA ALA A 273 2.95 -16.24 -8.29
C ALA A 273 3.48 -16.33 -9.75
N PRO A 274 3.97 -15.24 -10.34
CA PRO A 274 4.64 -15.35 -11.62
C PRO A 274 5.72 -16.43 -11.47
N ALA A 275 5.79 -17.35 -12.46
CA ALA A 275 6.83 -18.35 -12.44
C ALA A 275 8.16 -17.63 -12.26
N SER A 276 8.82 -17.85 -11.12
CA SER A 276 10.15 -17.29 -10.89
C SER A 276 10.97 -17.62 -12.11
N PRO A 277 11.63 -16.65 -12.77
CA PRO A 277 12.53 -16.96 -13.85
C PRO A 277 13.47 -18.01 -13.28
N SER A 278 13.34 -19.25 -13.77
CA SER A 278 14.20 -20.34 -13.34
C SER A 278 15.61 -19.97 -13.77
N TYR A 279 16.30 -19.24 -12.87
CA TYR A 279 17.69 -18.94 -13.14
C TYR A 279 18.41 -20.28 -13.30
N ARG A 280 18.87 -20.54 -14.50
CA ARG A 280 19.76 -21.66 -14.77
C ARG A 280 21.17 -21.12 -14.64
N PRO A 281 21.95 -21.62 -13.66
CA PRO A 281 23.36 -21.25 -13.54
C PRO A 281 24.05 -21.38 -14.91
N SER A 282 24.74 -20.33 -15.33
CA SER A 282 25.40 -20.27 -16.64
C SER A 282 26.58 -21.23 -16.73
N CYS A 283 27.14 -21.63 -15.56
CA CYS A 283 28.28 -22.53 -15.47
C CYS A 283 28.21 -23.43 -14.22
N PRO A 284 28.95 -24.55 -14.19
CA PRO A 284 29.01 -25.45 -13.03
C PRO A 284 29.46 -24.76 -11.75
N THR A 285 30.35 -23.77 -11.85
CA THR A 285 30.87 -22.97 -10.72
C THR A 285 29.76 -22.21 -10.02
N GLN A 286 28.89 -21.51 -10.75
CA GLN A 286 27.73 -20.80 -10.18
C GLN A 286 26.76 -21.76 -9.51
N ARG A 287 26.52 -22.94 -10.09
CA ARG A 287 25.67 -23.96 -9.48
C ARG A 287 26.22 -24.42 -8.15
N ALA A 288 27.50 -24.74 -8.08
CA ALA A 288 28.16 -25.18 -6.85
C ALA A 288 28.11 -24.10 -5.77
N VAL A 289 28.32 -22.82 -6.13
CA VAL A 289 28.19 -21.69 -5.21
C VAL A 289 26.77 -21.56 -4.68
N LEU A 290 25.74 -21.66 -5.53
CA LEU A 290 24.34 -21.58 -5.10
C LEU A 290 23.95 -22.73 -4.18
N GLU A 291 24.43 -23.95 -4.44
CA GLU A 291 24.18 -25.12 -3.60
C GLU A 291 24.90 -25.03 -2.24
N ALA A 292 26.06 -24.39 -2.20
CA ALA A 292 26.84 -24.16 -0.97
C ALA A 292 26.30 -22.99 -0.13
N LEU A 293 25.54 -22.06 -0.75
CA LEU A 293 24.94 -20.92 -0.06
C LEU A 293 23.74 -21.37 0.79
N GLY A 294 23.97 -21.55 2.07
CA GLY A 294 22.91 -21.69 3.07
C GLY A 294 22.42 -20.30 3.58
N SER A 295 22.00 -20.24 4.82
CA SER A 295 21.48 -19.03 5.50
C SER A 295 22.54 -17.99 5.93
N GLY A 296 23.62 -17.82 5.14
CA GLY A 296 24.66 -16.82 5.39
C GLY A 296 26.04 -17.44 5.59
N GLN A 297 26.70 -17.79 4.51
CA GLN A 297 28.05 -18.37 4.48
C GLN A 297 29.10 -17.31 4.11
N THR A 298 30.33 -17.49 4.61
CA THR A 298 31.48 -16.68 4.17
C THR A 298 32.04 -17.23 2.84
N LEU A 299 32.74 -16.40 2.10
CA LEU A 299 33.42 -16.83 0.88
C LEU A 299 34.34 -18.00 1.11
N ASP A 300 35.12 -17.96 2.20
CA ASP A 300 36.07 -19.03 2.58
C ASP A 300 35.36 -20.38 2.81
N HIS A 301 34.16 -20.32 3.41
CA HIS A 301 33.36 -21.53 3.65
C HIS A 301 32.83 -22.12 2.33
N ILE A 302 32.39 -21.25 1.40
CA ILE A 302 31.94 -21.65 0.07
C ILE A 302 33.08 -22.32 -0.70
N VAL A 303 34.28 -21.71 -0.69
CA VAL A 303 35.49 -22.26 -1.31
C VAL A 303 35.83 -23.63 -0.72
N ALA A 304 35.77 -23.78 0.60
CA ALA A 304 36.06 -25.04 1.28
C ALA A 304 35.07 -26.17 0.92
N ILE A 305 33.77 -25.83 0.75
CA ILE A 305 32.75 -26.83 0.42
C ILE A 305 32.77 -27.17 -1.09
N THR A 306 32.97 -26.17 -1.93
CA THR A 306 32.85 -26.36 -3.39
C THR A 306 34.14 -26.87 -4.03
N GLY A 307 35.28 -26.77 -3.33
CA GLY A 307 36.61 -27.13 -3.87
C GLY A 307 37.07 -26.21 -5.01
N GLN A 308 36.45 -25.05 -5.20
CA GLN A 308 36.81 -24.06 -6.21
C GLN A 308 37.97 -23.23 -5.74
N THR A 309 38.68 -22.61 -6.69
CA THR A 309 39.67 -21.59 -6.34
C THR A 309 39.02 -20.30 -5.88
N VAL A 310 39.69 -19.55 -5.02
CA VAL A 310 39.17 -18.25 -4.51
C VAL A 310 38.79 -17.30 -5.65
N PRO A 311 39.60 -17.12 -6.72
CA PRO A 311 39.20 -16.28 -7.86
C PRO A 311 37.93 -16.74 -8.57
N GLU A 312 37.76 -18.04 -8.79
CA GLU A 312 36.54 -18.60 -9.43
C GLU A 312 35.32 -18.35 -8.58
N ALA A 313 35.39 -18.56 -7.27
CA ALA A 313 34.29 -18.31 -6.34
C ALA A 313 33.94 -16.81 -6.28
N ILE A 314 34.93 -15.90 -6.29
CA ILE A 314 34.69 -14.45 -6.32
C ILE A 314 33.92 -14.03 -7.59
N VAL A 315 34.35 -14.51 -8.76
CA VAL A 315 33.70 -14.19 -10.04
C VAL A 315 32.27 -14.72 -10.04
N ALA A 316 32.06 -15.98 -9.64
CA ALA A 316 30.73 -16.56 -9.59
C ALA A 316 29.80 -15.82 -8.61
N VAL A 317 30.28 -15.45 -7.42
CA VAL A 317 29.52 -14.66 -6.45
C VAL A 317 29.18 -13.28 -7.00
N ALA A 318 30.14 -12.58 -7.62
CA ALA A 318 29.89 -11.25 -8.21
C ALA A 318 28.83 -11.31 -9.34
N GLU A 319 28.89 -12.30 -10.20
CA GLU A 319 27.89 -12.52 -11.25
C GLU A 319 26.50 -12.83 -10.65
N LEU A 320 26.44 -13.64 -9.59
CA LEU A 320 25.22 -13.96 -8.87
C LEU A 320 24.67 -12.75 -8.08
N GLU A 321 25.52 -11.88 -7.56
CA GLU A 321 25.15 -10.60 -6.96
C GLU A 321 24.56 -9.65 -8.03
N LEU A 322 25.16 -9.56 -9.22
CA LEU A 322 24.66 -8.75 -10.32
C LEU A 322 23.30 -9.22 -10.83
N THR A 323 23.06 -10.53 -10.82
CA THR A 323 21.73 -11.10 -11.16
C THR A 323 20.71 -10.98 -10.01
N GLY A 324 21.14 -10.50 -8.85
CA GLY A 324 20.27 -10.34 -7.68
C GLY A 324 19.94 -11.62 -6.93
N LEU A 325 20.57 -12.74 -7.24
CA LEU A 325 20.33 -14.04 -6.59
C LEU A 325 21.06 -14.20 -5.27
N VAL A 326 22.17 -13.50 -5.13
CA VAL A 326 22.98 -13.50 -3.91
C VAL A 326 23.03 -12.08 -3.34
N SER A 327 23.00 -11.96 -2.04
CA SER A 327 23.21 -10.69 -1.35
C SER A 327 24.24 -10.85 -0.23
N ARG A 328 24.98 -9.76 0.00
CA ARG A 328 26.00 -9.68 1.04
C ARG A 328 25.39 -9.11 2.32
N LEU A 329 25.52 -9.86 3.41
CA LEU A 329 25.09 -9.47 4.75
C LEU A 329 26.24 -8.82 5.53
N PRO A 330 25.98 -8.11 6.64
CA PRO A 330 27.01 -7.63 7.55
C PRO A 330 27.95 -8.77 7.99
N GLY A 331 29.27 -8.50 8.01
CA GLY A 331 30.31 -9.51 8.32
C GLY A 331 30.69 -10.37 7.12
N ASP A 332 30.54 -9.85 5.93
CA ASP A 332 30.95 -10.48 4.64
C ASP A 332 30.31 -11.85 4.37
N ARG A 333 29.13 -12.06 4.95
CA ARG A 333 28.33 -13.27 4.75
C ARG A 333 27.48 -13.16 3.50
N LEU A 334 27.48 -14.21 2.70
CA LEU A 334 26.71 -14.32 1.47
C LEU A 334 25.47 -15.18 1.74
N CYS A 335 24.31 -14.73 1.31
CA CYS A 335 23.10 -15.53 1.38
C CYS A 335 22.37 -15.54 0.02
N LEU A 336 21.64 -16.62 -0.22
CA LEU A 336 20.64 -16.60 -1.30
C LEU A 336 19.65 -15.49 -0.99
N ARG A 337 19.50 -14.58 -1.92
CA ARG A 337 18.33 -13.72 -1.90
C ARG A 337 17.17 -14.65 -2.18
N SER A 338 16.24 -14.80 -1.24
CA SER A 338 14.98 -15.48 -1.53
C SER A 338 14.44 -14.84 -2.81
N THR A 339 14.57 -15.56 -3.91
CA THR A 339 13.89 -15.19 -5.16
C THR A 339 12.41 -15.15 -4.83
N PRO A 340 11.74 -14.07 -5.21
CA PRO A 340 10.32 -13.94 -4.93
C PRO A 340 9.53 -15.08 -5.53
#